data_1858e677e29eac126f2a54c9fbb13309
#
_entry.id   1858e677e29eac126f2a54c9fbb13309
#
_cell.length_a   1.000
_cell.length_b   1.000
_cell.length_c   1.000
_cell.angle_alpha   90.00
_cell.angle_beta   90.00
_cell.angle_gamma   90.00
#
_symmetry.space_group_name_H-M   'P 1'
#
loop_
_entity.id
_entity.type
_entity.pdbx_description
1 polymer ?
#
loop_
_entity_poly.entity_id
_entity_poly.type
_entity_poly.pdbx_seq_one_letter_code
_entity_poly.pdbx_strand_id
1 'polypeptide(L)'
;RNCSHILLACTHYPAVKGVLQELVSAETQFVDPASEMIEIIRRWRLPHTGGDVFLTTGDAASMKTSAAMAFGVTIAEIAAISI
;
A
#
# COMPACT_ATOMS: atom_id res chain seq x y z
N ARG A 1 26.49 0.20 -1.46
CA ARG A 1 26.70 1.64 -1.28
C ARG A 1 25.76 2.20 -0.22
N ASN A 2 26.24 3.20 0.50
CA ASN A 2 25.43 3.86 1.50
C ASN A 2 24.62 4.99 0.86
N CYS A 3 23.33 4.94 1.04
CA CYS A 3 22.40 5.99 0.66
C CYS A 3 21.81 6.61 1.91
N SER A 4 21.60 7.91 1.93
CA SER A 4 20.92 8.56 3.05
C SER A 4 19.42 8.38 2.99
N HIS A 5 18.85 8.37 1.79
CA HIS A 5 17.41 8.26 1.56
C HIS A 5 17.12 7.33 0.40
N ILE A 6 16.02 6.58 0.52
CA ILE A 6 15.48 5.74 -0.55
C ILE A 6 14.03 6.14 -0.78
N LEU A 7 13.72 6.54 -2.00
CA LEU A 7 12.36 6.88 -2.41
C LEU A 7 11.62 5.62 -2.84
N LEU A 8 10.51 5.32 -2.17
CA LEU A 8 9.64 4.21 -2.53
C LEU A 8 8.69 4.64 -3.64
N ALA A 9 9.17 4.61 -4.88
CA ALA A 9 8.48 5.14 -6.05
C ALA A 9 7.41 4.20 -6.63
N CYS A 10 6.86 3.32 -5.81
CA CYS A 10 5.80 2.40 -6.19
C CYS A 10 4.86 2.21 -5.01
N THR A 11 3.57 2.17 -5.25
CA THR A 11 2.55 2.03 -4.20
C THR A 11 2.63 0.72 -3.44
N HIS A 12 3.29 -0.30 -3.99
CA HIS A 12 3.43 -1.62 -3.35
C HIS A 12 4.69 -1.75 -2.50
N TYR A 13 5.70 -0.90 -2.70
CA TYR A 13 6.97 -1.00 -1.98
C TYR A 13 6.85 -0.84 -0.46
N PRO A 14 5.92 -0.02 0.07
CA PRO A 14 5.74 0.06 1.52
C PRO A 14 5.43 -1.28 2.18
N ALA A 15 4.80 -2.22 1.46
CA ALA A 15 4.49 -3.56 1.97
C ALA A 15 5.75 -4.39 2.28
N VAL A 16 6.87 -4.12 1.60
CA VAL A 16 8.14 -4.82 1.78
C VAL A 16 9.22 -3.94 2.40
N LYS A 17 8.84 -2.80 2.94
CA LYS A 17 9.77 -1.84 3.56
C LYS A 17 10.65 -2.50 4.62
N GLY A 18 10.07 -3.35 5.46
CA GLY A 18 10.80 -4.06 6.50
C GLY A 18 11.95 -4.92 5.95
N VAL A 19 11.70 -5.63 4.86
CA VAL A 19 12.72 -6.43 4.19
C VAL A 19 13.80 -5.56 3.58
N LEU A 20 13.40 -4.47 2.92
CA LEU A 20 14.34 -3.52 2.32
C LEU A 20 15.24 -2.87 3.38
N GLN A 21 14.70 -2.61 4.55
CA GLN A 21 15.44 -1.99 5.64
C GLN A 21 16.59 -2.88 6.15
N GLU A 22 16.44 -4.18 6.08
CA GLU A 22 17.48 -5.13 6.46
C GLU A 22 18.67 -5.14 5.47
N LEU A 23 18.44 -4.68 4.25
CA LEU A 23 19.44 -4.68 3.17
C LEU A 23 20.27 -3.40 3.10
N VAL A 24 19.91 -2.39 3.90
CA VAL A 24 20.56 -1.08 3.88
C VAL A 24 21.04 -0.68 5.27
N SER A 25 21.81 0.39 5.34
CA SER A 25 22.27 0.96 6.60
C SER A 25 21.09 1.36 7.49
N ALA A 26 21.23 1.18 8.81
CA ALA A 26 20.22 1.62 9.78
C ALA A 26 19.97 3.14 9.73
N GLU A 27 20.91 3.90 9.21
CA GLU A 27 20.78 5.35 9.06
C GLU A 27 20.02 5.77 7.80
N THR A 28 19.81 4.84 6.87
CA THR A 28 19.07 5.11 5.64
C THR A 28 17.59 5.34 5.94
N GLN A 29 17.04 6.44 5.45
CA GLN A 29 15.65 6.79 5.61
C GLN A 29 14.85 6.46 4.36
N PHE A 30 13.64 5.95 4.55
CA PHE A 30 12.73 5.68 3.44
C PHE A 30 11.77 6.85 3.30
N VAL A 31 11.59 7.30 2.07
CA VAL A 31 10.59 8.32 1.71
C VAL A 31 9.44 7.60 1.01
N ASP A 32 8.27 7.65 1.63
CA ASP A 32 7.05 7.03 1.12
C ASP A 32 6.05 8.11 0.68
N PRO A 33 5.96 8.39 -0.63
CA PRO A 33 5.03 9.41 -1.12
C PRO A 33 3.55 9.10 -0.83
N ALA A 34 3.20 7.82 -0.66
CA ALA A 34 1.82 7.44 -0.33
C ALA A 34 1.42 7.96 1.05
N SER A 35 2.33 7.95 2.03
CA SER A 35 2.07 8.51 3.35
C SER A 35 1.77 10.00 3.30
N GLU A 36 2.52 10.75 2.50
CA GLU A 36 2.27 12.18 2.31
C GLU A 36 0.93 12.45 1.62
N MET A 37 0.59 11.65 0.63
CA MET A 37 -0.70 11.76 -0.07
C MET A 37 -1.87 11.50 0.87
N ILE A 38 -1.76 10.50 1.74
CA ILE A 38 -2.79 10.19 2.73
C ILE A 38 -3.01 11.37 3.67
N GLU A 39 -1.96 12.04 4.12
CA GLU A 39 -2.08 13.21 4.98
C GLU A 39 -2.80 14.36 4.28
N ILE A 40 -2.53 14.58 3.00
CA ILE A 40 -3.23 15.60 2.20
C ILE A 40 -4.72 15.27 2.10
N ILE A 41 -5.05 14.02 1.80
CA ILE A 41 -6.45 13.56 1.67
C ILE A 41 -7.20 13.70 3.00
N ARG A 42 -6.55 13.40 4.12
CA ARG A 42 -7.15 13.56 5.45
C ARG A 42 -7.56 15.00 5.73
N ARG A 43 -6.80 15.97 5.26
CA ARG A 43 -7.11 17.39 5.41
C ARG A 43 -8.38 17.81 4.68
N TRP A 44 -8.78 17.08 3.67
CA TRP A 44 -10.00 17.35 2.92
C TRP A 44 -11.27 17.02 3.70
N ARG A 45 -11.15 16.23 4.77
CA ARG A 45 -12.27 15.83 5.63
C ARG A 45 -13.47 15.31 4.85
N LEU A 46 -13.20 14.42 3.89
CA LEU A 46 -14.24 13.80 3.10
C LEU A 46 -15.18 12.97 3.99
N PRO A 47 -16.51 13.08 3.80
CA PRO A 47 -17.42 12.27 4.57
C PRO A 47 -17.26 10.79 4.21
N HIS A 48 -17.34 9.93 5.23
CA HIS A 48 -17.37 8.48 5.00
C HIS A 48 -18.83 8.09 4.73
N THR A 49 -19.13 7.78 3.48
CA THR A 49 -20.48 7.38 3.06
C THR A 49 -20.45 6.01 2.42
N GLY A 50 -21.30 5.10 2.89
CA GLY A 50 -21.35 3.73 2.38
C GLY A 50 -20.15 2.88 2.80
N GLY A 51 -19.99 1.75 2.15
CA GLY A 51 -18.89 0.82 2.39
C GLY A 51 -17.79 0.96 1.34
N ASP A 52 -16.66 0.29 1.59
CA ASP A 52 -15.58 0.22 0.63
C ASP A 52 -15.94 -0.73 -0.51
N VAL A 53 -15.53 -0.36 -1.71
CA VAL A 53 -15.74 -1.17 -2.92
C VAL A 53 -14.38 -1.56 -3.48
N PHE A 54 -14.16 -2.86 -3.63
CA PHE A 54 -12.93 -3.40 -4.20
C PHE A 54 -13.22 -4.12 -5.51
N LEU A 55 -12.46 -3.76 -6.53
CA LEU A 55 -12.61 -4.32 -7.88
C LEU A 55 -11.28 -4.90 -8.34
N THR A 56 -11.33 -6.00 -9.07
CA THR A 56 -10.14 -6.60 -9.67
C THR A 56 -10.44 -7.08 -11.08
N THR A 57 -9.46 -7.01 -11.95
CA THR A 57 -9.53 -7.65 -13.27
C THR A 57 -9.00 -9.08 -13.23
N GLY A 58 -8.42 -9.49 -12.11
CA GLY A 58 -7.88 -10.82 -11.87
C GLY A 58 -8.80 -11.69 -11.02
N ASP A 59 -8.20 -12.64 -10.33
CA ASP A 59 -8.94 -13.55 -9.44
C ASP A 59 -9.19 -12.90 -8.08
N ALA A 60 -10.46 -12.80 -7.69
CA ALA A 60 -10.86 -12.16 -6.45
C ALA A 60 -10.30 -12.87 -5.20
N ALA A 61 -10.27 -14.20 -5.21
CA ALA A 61 -9.75 -14.97 -4.08
C ALA A 61 -8.24 -14.73 -3.90
N SER A 62 -7.49 -14.71 -4.99
CA SER A 62 -6.07 -14.41 -4.97
C SER A 62 -5.79 -13.00 -4.46
N MET A 63 -6.61 -12.04 -4.85
CA MET A 63 -6.47 -10.66 -4.38
C MET A 63 -6.70 -10.55 -2.88
N LYS A 64 -7.71 -11.23 -2.34
CA LYS A 64 -7.96 -11.25 -0.89
C LYS A 64 -6.76 -11.80 -0.12
N THR A 65 -6.22 -12.91 -0.59
CA THR A 65 -5.05 -13.55 0.04
C THR A 65 -3.83 -12.65 -0.02
N SER A 66 -3.55 -12.08 -1.18
CA SER A 66 -2.40 -11.20 -1.37
C SER A 66 -2.50 -9.92 -0.55
N ALA A 67 -3.67 -9.32 -0.47
CA ALA A 67 -3.89 -8.12 0.33
C ALA A 67 -3.69 -8.40 1.83
N ALA A 68 -4.17 -9.54 2.31
CA ALA A 68 -3.97 -9.93 3.70
C ALA A 68 -2.49 -10.14 4.02
N MET A 69 -1.75 -10.79 3.12
CA MET A 69 -0.32 -11.04 3.31
C MET A 69 0.53 -9.77 3.23
N ALA A 70 0.24 -8.90 2.27
CA ALA A 70 1.05 -7.71 2.01
C ALA A 70 0.76 -6.57 2.99
N PHE A 71 -0.50 -6.37 3.37
CA PHE A 71 -0.93 -5.20 4.14
C PHE A 71 -1.68 -5.53 5.41
N GLY A 72 -1.91 -6.80 5.71
CA GLY A 72 -2.64 -7.21 6.90
C GLY A 72 -4.12 -6.80 6.89
N VAL A 73 -4.69 -6.57 5.71
CA VAL A 73 -6.09 -6.15 5.57
C VAL A 73 -6.98 -7.31 5.20
N THR A 74 -8.20 -7.33 5.74
CA THR A 74 -9.23 -8.30 5.39
C THR A 74 -10.25 -7.62 4.51
N ILE A 75 -10.42 -8.13 3.29
CA ILE A 75 -11.39 -7.62 2.34
C ILE A 75 -12.54 -8.63 2.26
N ALA A 76 -13.75 -8.21 2.67
CA ALA A 76 -14.91 -9.09 2.71
C ALA A 76 -15.36 -9.50 1.30
N GLU A 77 -15.48 -8.52 0.40
CA GLU A 77 -15.96 -8.76 -0.96
C GLU A 77 -15.11 -8.01 -1.99
N ILE A 78 -14.77 -8.70 -3.05
CA ILE A 78 -14.09 -8.14 -4.21
C ILE A 78 -14.87 -8.59 -5.45
N ALA A 79 -15.24 -7.65 -6.30
CA ALA A 79 -15.88 -7.95 -7.57
C ALA A 79 -14.84 -8.09 -8.68
N ALA A 80 -14.92 -9.18 -9.42
CA ALA A 80 -14.12 -9.36 -10.62
C ALA A 80 -14.80 -8.64 -11.79
N ILE A 81 -14.06 -7.83 -12.51
CA ILE A 81 -14.56 -7.05 -13.65
C ILE A 81 -13.72 -7.33 -14.89
N SER A 82 -14.32 -7.11 -16.06
CA SER A 82 -13.63 -7.12 -17.34
C SER A 82 -13.48 -5.69 -17.86
N ILE A 83 -12.33 -5.45 -18.45
CA ILE A 83 -12.05 -4.17 -19.09
C ILE A 83 -12.04 -4.38 -20.62
#